data_4852194f94ef400fc8484ba892cf759b
#
_entry.id   4852194f94ef400fc8484ba892cf759b
#
_cell.length_a   1.000
_cell.length_b   1.000
_cell.length_c   1.000
_cell.angle_alpha   90.00
_cell.angle_beta   90.00
_cell.angle_gamma   90.00
#
_symmetry.space_group_name_H-M   'P 1'
#
loop_
_entity.id
_entity.type
_entity.pdbx_description
1 polymer ?
#
loop_
_entity_poly.entity_id
_entity_poly.type
_entity_poly.pdbx_seq_one_letter_code
_entity_poly.pdbx_strand_id
1 'polypeptide(L)'
;MARKNRTPEENARREKIRELLQMANIDSMDDIQTLFKEAIAEFMEKGLEAELDEELGYSKYDYKNKDTDNSRNGHSSKRLRTSFGEVDVSVPRDRKGEFEPQVLKKNQTSISQDIEEKILSMYAKGMTTGDIETHIQEIYGISVSDSTVSRITDKILPVAREWQQRPLESIYAVVFLDAIHYHVRSEGQIVKKAVYIAIGVNLDGRKDVLGMWVGENESAKFWATVLNSLKNRGIEDIFIACTDNLTGFDAAIHATFPQTEIQNCIIHQLRNSSKYVSYKDLKALMADLKAVYAAVDEQAALDALDAFEERWDKKYPKISQSWRANWANLSTFFKYPQEVRRLIYTTNAIEGFNRQLRKVTKAKSVFPTDDSLLKMLYLAMMDITKKWTGRRQDWSLIHAQMAIYFAERMPE
;
A
#
# COMPACT_ATOMS: atom_id res chain seq x y z
N MET A 1 20.80 -14.29 -28.35
CA MET A 1 20.84 -12.84 -28.09
C MET A 1 22.12 -12.27 -28.69
N ALA A 2 22.02 -11.37 -29.68
CA ALA A 2 23.20 -10.78 -30.35
C ALA A 2 23.96 -9.87 -29.35
N ARG A 3 25.28 -10.06 -29.24
CA ARG A 3 26.15 -9.20 -28.45
C ARG A 3 26.11 -7.80 -29.03
N LYS A 4 25.62 -6.81 -28.25
CA LYS A 4 25.67 -5.39 -28.63
C LYS A 4 27.13 -4.97 -28.88
N ASN A 5 27.46 -4.52 -30.08
CA ASN A 5 28.80 -3.98 -30.40
C ASN A 5 29.02 -2.73 -29.51
N ARG A 6 30.08 -2.74 -28.74
CA ARG A 6 30.48 -1.66 -27.84
C ARG A 6 31.24 -0.58 -28.60
N THR A 7 31.06 0.65 -28.15
CA THR A 7 31.83 1.78 -28.71
C THR A 7 33.32 1.70 -28.30
N PRO A 8 34.23 2.32 -29.06
CA PRO A 8 35.65 2.40 -28.69
C PRO A 8 35.88 3.01 -27.31
N GLU A 9 35.06 4.00 -26.92
CA GLU A 9 35.11 4.65 -25.60
C GLU A 9 34.68 3.70 -24.47
N GLU A 10 33.67 2.87 -24.69
CA GLU A 10 33.26 1.85 -23.74
C GLU A 10 34.35 0.79 -23.53
N ASN A 11 35.08 0.44 -24.59
CA ASN A 11 36.18 -0.51 -24.50
C ASN A 11 37.36 0.08 -23.71
N ALA A 12 37.75 1.33 -24.00
CA ALA A 12 38.82 2.03 -23.30
C ALA A 12 38.52 2.21 -21.81
N ARG A 13 37.25 2.53 -21.46
CA ARG A 13 36.81 2.62 -20.06
C ARG A 13 36.93 1.27 -19.35
N ARG A 14 36.57 0.17 -20.01
CA ARG A 14 36.69 -1.18 -19.42
C ARG A 14 38.13 -1.62 -19.23
N GLU A 15 39.02 -1.21 -20.07
CA GLU A 15 40.44 -1.52 -19.95
C GLU A 15 41.01 -0.84 -18.72
N LYS A 16 40.72 0.44 -18.50
CA LYS A 16 41.08 1.16 -17.27
C LYS A 16 40.47 0.57 -16.02
N ILE A 17 39.21 0.11 -16.07
CA ILE A 17 38.56 -0.59 -14.94
C ILE A 17 39.30 -1.91 -14.65
N ARG A 18 39.70 -2.68 -15.66
CA ARG A 18 40.47 -3.92 -15.44
C ARG A 18 41.82 -3.66 -14.81
N GLU A 19 42.52 -2.62 -15.24
CA GLU A 19 43.80 -2.22 -14.64
C GLU A 19 43.60 -1.86 -13.15
N LEU A 20 42.58 -1.07 -12.82
CA LEU A 20 42.24 -0.73 -11.44
C LEU A 20 41.91 -1.97 -10.60
N LEU A 21 41.11 -2.91 -11.14
CA LEU A 21 40.78 -4.14 -10.44
C LEU A 21 41.99 -5.05 -10.22
N GLN A 22 42.95 -5.08 -11.14
CA GLN A 22 44.20 -5.81 -10.99
C GLN A 22 45.15 -5.15 -9.95
N MET A 23 45.17 -3.82 -9.89
CA MET A 23 45.98 -3.09 -8.91
C MET A 23 45.40 -3.22 -7.49
N ALA A 24 44.11 -3.36 -7.34
CA ALA A 24 43.44 -3.41 -6.08
C ALA A 24 43.47 -4.81 -5.39
N ASN A 25 44.08 -5.84 -6.01
CA ASN A 25 44.17 -7.21 -5.48
C ASN A 25 42.85 -7.72 -4.86
N ILE A 26 41.77 -7.72 -5.66
CA ILE A 26 40.43 -8.06 -5.19
C ILE A 26 40.26 -9.57 -5.15
N ASP A 27 40.16 -10.11 -3.93
CA ASP A 27 39.92 -11.53 -3.66
C ASP A 27 38.55 -11.82 -3.08
N SER A 28 37.83 -10.77 -2.62
CA SER A 28 36.51 -10.89 -1.96
C SER A 28 35.53 -9.82 -2.39
N MET A 29 34.22 -10.01 -2.04
CA MET A 29 33.18 -8.97 -2.19
C MET A 29 33.43 -7.77 -1.26
N ASP A 30 34.09 -7.98 -0.13
CA ASP A 30 34.43 -6.91 0.81
C ASP A 30 35.51 -5.97 0.21
N ASP A 31 36.46 -6.52 -0.55
CA ASP A 31 37.48 -5.71 -1.25
C ASP A 31 36.82 -4.83 -2.33
N ILE A 32 35.82 -5.38 -3.04
CA ILE A 32 35.02 -4.60 -3.99
C ILE A 32 34.27 -3.45 -3.30
N GLN A 33 33.65 -3.72 -2.16
CA GLN A 33 32.98 -2.68 -1.38
C GLN A 33 33.95 -1.60 -0.89
N THR A 34 35.13 -1.99 -0.45
CA THR A 34 36.18 -1.07 -0.02
C THR A 34 36.66 -0.19 -1.17
N LEU A 35 36.91 -0.76 -2.34
CA LEU A 35 37.26 0.00 -3.53
C LEU A 35 36.19 1.02 -3.94
N PHE A 36 34.90 0.64 -3.84
CA PHE A 36 33.82 1.58 -4.11
C PHE A 36 33.75 2.70 -3.07
N LYS A 37 34.00 2.41 -1.79
CA LYS A 37 34.07 3.43 -0.72
C LYS A 37 35.18 4.44 -1.00
N GLU A 38 36.36 3.96 -1.35
CA GLU A 38 37.51 4.80 -1.68
C GLU A 38 37.24 5.65 -2.94
N ALA A 39 36.66 5.05 -3.98
CA ALA A 39 36.31 5.77 -5.21
C ALA A 39 35.26 6.87 -4.95
N ILE A 40 34.28 6.63 -4.07
CA ILE A 40 33.27 7.63 -3.69
C ILE A 40 33.92 8.75 -2.86
N ALA A 41 34.81 8.42 -1.90
CA ALA A 41 35.51 9.41 -1.12
C ALA A 41 36.31 10.35 -2.02
N GLU A 42 37.15 9.78 -2.89
CA GLU A 42 37.99 10.52 -3.84
C GLU A 42 37.17 11.42 -4.79
N PHE A 43 36.03 10.90 -5.32
CA PHE A 43 35.14 11.67 -6.17
C PHE A 43 34.51 12.87 -5.43
N MET A 44 34.04 12.65 -4.19
CA MET A 44 33.44 13.68 -3.37
C MET A 44 34.48 14.75 -2.97
N GLU A 45 35.66 14.35 -2.54
CA GLU A 45 36.73 15.24 -2.15
C GLU A 45 37.22 16.12 -3.32
N LYS A 46 37.36 15.54 -4.52
CA LYS A 46 37.69 16.32 -5.73
C LYS A 46 36.57 17.29 -6.11
N GLY A 47 35.31 16.88 -6.00
CA GLY A 47 34.17 17.76 -6.26
C GLY A 47 34.14 18.93 -5.28
N LEU A 48 34.35 18.68 -3.98
CA LEU A 48 34.38 19.70 -2.95
C LEU A 48 35.57 20.68 -3.09
N GLU A 49 36.74 20.17 -3.48
CA GLU A 49 37.89 21.01 -3.78
C GLU A 49 37.65 21.92 -5.00
N ALA A 50 37.03 21.40 -6.05
CA ALA A 50 36.66 22.18 -7.24
C ALA A 50 35.63 23.28 -6.91
N GLU A 51 34.63 22.99 -6.09
CA GLU A 51 33.66 24.00 -5.60
C GLU A 51 34.35 25.09 -4.79
N LEU A 52 35.31 24.73 -3.90
CA LEU A 52 36.06 25.72 -3.12
C LEU A 52 36.99 26.53 -4.01
N ASP A 53 37.58 25.96 -5.04
CA ASP A 53 38.40 26.68 -6.02
C ASP A 53 37.57 27.72 -6.77
N GLU A 54 36.35 27.34 -7.19
CA GLU A 54 35.41 28.24 -7.87
C GLU A 54 34.97 29.38 -6.96
N GLU A 55 34.60 29.08 -5.71
CA GLU A 55 34.15 30.06 -4.73
C GLU A 55 35.25 31.07 -4.35
N LEU A 56 36.47 30.61 -4.18
CA LEU A 56 37.61 31.46 -3.81
C LEU A 56 38.27 32.13 -5.04
N GLY A 57 37.96 31.69 -6.26
CA GLY A 57 38.57 32.21 -7.48
C GLY A 57 40.03 31.85 -7.68
N TYR A 58 40.61 30.93 -6.89
CA TYR A 58 41.97 30.44 -7.05
C TYR A 58 42.11 28.97 -6.61
N SER A 59 42.98 28.23 -7.31
CA SER A 59 43.25 26.83 -6.99
C SER A 59 44.26 26.66 -5.86
N LYS A 60 44.33 25.45 -5.28
CA LYS A 60 45.30 25.10 -4.23
C LYS A 60 46.73 25.36 -4.73
N TYR A 61 47.51 26.14 -3.97
CA TYR A 61 48.88 26.60 -4.25
C TYR A 61 49.00 27.75 -5.27
N ASP A 62 47.94 28.24 -5.89
CA ASP A 62 47.96 29.36 -6.84
C ASP A 62 47.73 30.70 -6.12
N TYR A 63 48.67 31.10 -5.28
CA TYR A 63 48.60 32.37 -4.53
C TYR A 63 48.79 33.62 -5.38
N LYS A 64 49.30 33.47 -6.61
CA LYS A 64 49.57 34.60 -7.50
C LYS A 64 48.31 35.18 -8.10
N ASN A 65 47.32 34.35 -8.30
CA ASN A 65 46.02 34.74 -8.89
C ASN A 65 44.93 34.94 -7.83
N LYS A 66 45.31 35.02 -6.56
CA LYS A 66 44.37 35.25 -5.44
C LYS A 66 43.86 36.67 -5.43
N ASP A 67 42.59 36.89 -5.80
CA ASP A 67 41.91 38.19 -5.80
C ASP A 67 40.78 38.24 -4.76
N THR A 68 40.91 37.51 -3.68
CA THR A 68 39.93 37.45 -2.56
C THR A 68 40.63 37.69 -1.22
N ASP A 69 39.90 38.27 -0.27
CA ASP A 69 40.34 38.43 1.12
C ASP A 69 40.11 37.16 1.96
N ASN A 70 39.39 36.14 1.41
CA ASN A 70 39.18 34.83 2.01
C ASN A 70 40.34 33.89 1.67
N SER A 71 40.47 32.81 2.44
CA SER A 71 41.58 31.84 2.25
C SER A 71 41.11 30.44 2.64
N ARG A 72 41.77 29.45 2.06
CA ARG A 72 41.60 28.05 2.49
C ARG A 72 42.01 27.87 3.96
N ASN A 73 41.25 27.08 4.72
CA ASN A 73 41.45 26.88 6.18
C ASN A 73 41.42 25.38 6.55
N GLY A 74 42.18 24.58 5.80
CA GLY A 74 42.26 23.14 6.06
C GLY A 74 40.95 22.39 5.73
N HIS A 75 40.78 21.24 6.35
CA HIS A 75 39.67 20.33 6.09
C HIS A 75 39.01 19.88 7.40
N SER A 76 37.75 19.44 7.32
CA SER A 76 37.06 18.74 8.39
C SER A 76 36.65 17.36 7.91
N SER A 77 36.84 16.33 8.74
CA SER A 77 36.32 15.01 8.41
C SER A 77 34.81 14.95 8.60
N LYS A 78 34.11 14.38 7.64
CA LYS A 78 32.68 14.14 7.69
C LYS A 78 32.39 12.72 7.27
N ARG A 79 31.65 12.00 8.11
CA ARG A 79 31.24 10.63 7.82
C ARG A 79 29.93 10.62 7.03
N LEU A 80 29.97 10.01 5.85
CA LEU A 80 28.82 9.80 4.97
C LEU A 80 28.37 8.36 4.98
N ARG A 81 27.08 8.16 5.01
CA ARG A 81 26.45 6.85 4.84
C ARG A 81 26.05 6.67 3.37
N THR A 82 26.66 5.70 2.72
CA THR A 82 26.42 5.39 1.30
C THR A 82 25.84 4.00 1.13
N SER A 83 25.40 3.63 -0.07
CA SER A 83 24.94 2.27 -0.40
C SER A 83 26.05 1.19 -0.28
N PHE A 84 27.30 1.59 -0.14
CA PHE A 84 28.47 0.70 0.03
C PHE A 84 29.00 0.68 1.46
N GLY A 85 28.38 1.42 2.38
CA GLY A 85 28.79 1.55 3.77
C GLY A 85 29.14 2.97 4.18
N GLU A 86 29.71 3.13 5.37
CA GLU A 86 30.20 4.42 5.86
C GLU A 86 31.50 4.79 5.14
N VAL A 87 31.59 6.05 4.71
CA VAL A 87 32.74 6.65 4.01
C VAL A 87 33.11 7.93 4.72
N ASP A 88 34.35 8.06 5.15
CA ASP A 88 34.88 9.30 5.69
C ASP A 88 35.36 10.19 4.52
N VAL A 89 34.84 11.42 4.45
CA VAL A 89 35.15 12.41 3.40
C VAL A 89 35.80 13.63 4.03
N SER A 90 36.86 14.10 3.46
CA SER A 90 37.60 15.31 3.85
C SER A 90 36.96 16.54 3.18
N VAL A 91 36.23 17.34 3.96
CA VAL A 91 35.50 18.53 3.49
C VAL A 91 36.40 19.76 3.65
N PRO A 92 36.79 20.46 2.57
CA PRO A 92 37.60 21.65 2.64
C PRO A 92 36.82 22.80 3.28
N ARG A 93 37.51 23.72 3.92
CA ARG A 93 36.95 24.88 4.58
C ARG A 93 37.68 26.15 4.17
N ASP A 94 36.95 27.23 4.15
CA ASP A 94 37.47 28.60 4.04
C ASP A 94 37.68 29.24 5.42
N ARG A 95 38.42 30.32 5.48
CA ARG A 95 38.79 31.00 6.74
C ARG A 95 37.62 31.82 7.29
N LYS A 96 36.77 32.35 6.45
CA LYS A 96 35.59 33.15 6.85
C LYS A 96 34.39 32.29 7.22
N GLY A 97 34.34 31.01 6.78
CA GLY A 97 33.23 30.09 7.00
C GLY A 97 32.02 30.38 6.10
N GLU A 98 32.23 31.07 5.00
CA GLU A 98 31.24 31.45 4.00
C GLU A 98 30.97 30.35 2.98
N PHE A 99 31.92 29.44 2.78
CA PHE A 99 31.82 28.34 1.83
C PHE A 99 30.69 27.36 2.20
N GLU A 100 29.71 27.26 1.33
CA GLU A 100 28.59 26.31 1.43
C GLU A 100 28.62 25.30 0.29
N PRO A 101 29.25 24.13 0.45
CA PRO A 101 29.35 23.14 -0.60
C PRO A 101 27.97 22.62 -1.05
N GLN A 102 27.78 22.52 -2.38
CA GLN A 102 26.56 22.01 -2.99
C GLN A 102 26.60 20.47 -3.12
N VAL A 103 27.78 19.91 -3.42
CA VAL A 103 28.01 18.46 -3.52
C VAL A 103 27.70 17.76 -2.19
N LEU A 104 27.97 18.44 -1.06
CA LEU A 104 27.76 17.90 0.28
C LEU A 104 27.31 18.99 1.25
N LYS A 105 26.01 19.21 1.35
CA LYS A 105 25.42 20.26 2.21
C LYS A 105 25.82 20.13 3.67
N LYS A 106 25.95 21.27 4.40
CA LYS A 106 26.54 21.42 5.73
C LYS A 106 26.04 20.44 6.81
N ASN A 107 24.83 19.95 6.77
CA ASN A 107 24.26 19.01 7.74
C ASN A 107 23.82 17.68 7.10
N GLN A 108 24.29 17.40 5.91
CA GLN A 108 23.91 16.18 5.19
C GLN A 108 24.74 15.00 5.69
N THR A 109 24.21 14.26 6.65
CA THR A 109 24.70 12.94 7.07
C THR A 109 23.88 11.83 6.41
N SER A 110 23.22 12.13 5.29
CA SER A 110 22.10 11.36 4.80
C SER A 110 22.50 9.97 4.30
N ILE A 111 21.75 9.00 4.77
CA ILE A 111 21.44 7.77 4.06
C ILE A 111 21.16 8.15 2.61
N SER A 112 21.78 7.49 1.65
CA SER A 112 21.51 7.73 0.23
C SER A 112 20.01 7.48 -0.03
N GLN A 113 19.43 8.20 -0.97
CA GLN A 113 18.02 8.03 -1.38
C GLN A 113 17.70 6.55 -1.65
N ASP A 114 18.62 5.81 -2.24
CA ASP A 114 18.52 4.38 -2.49
C ASP A 114 18.28 3.55 -1.22
N ILE A 115 18.89 3.92 -0.09
CA ILE A 115 18.71 3.22 1.19
C ILE A 115 17.37 3.57 1.82
N GLU A 116 16.93 4.82 1.72
CA GLU A 116 15.60 5.21 2.16
C GLU A 116 14.52 4.44 1.39
N GLU A 117 14.65 4.33 0.07
CA GLU A 117 13.74 3.56 -0.78
C GLU A 117 13.73 2.05 -0.41
N LYS A 118 14.90 1.48 -0.10
CA LYS A 118 15.00 0.09 0.36
C LYS A 118 14.34 -0.10 1.73
N ILE A 119 14.54 0.82 2.67
CA ILE A 119 13.88 0.82 3.98
C ILE A 119 12.36 0.86 3.80
N LEU A 120 11.84 1.76 2.97
CA LEU A 120 10.41 1.85 2.68
C LEU A 120 9.87 0.56 2.03
N SER A 121 10.64 -0.03 1.10
CA SER A 121 10.28 -1.31 0.46
C SER A 121 10.22 -2.46 1.46
N MET A 122 11.19 -2.58 2.37
CA MET A 122 11.19 -3.61 3.43
C MET A 122 10.04 -3.41 4.40
N TYR A 123 9.78 -2.16 4.80
CA TYR A 123 8.64 -1.82 5.66
C TYR A 123 7.31 -2.16 4.98
N ALA A 124 7.16 -1.87 3.69
CA ALA A 124 5.98 -2.23 2.88
C ALA A 124 5.73 -3.74 2.79
N LYS A 125 6.78 -4.56 2.95
CA LYS A 125 6.70 -6.03 2.99
C LYS A 125 6.45 -6.59 4.39
N GLY A 126 6.30 -5.73 5.40
CA GLY A 126 5.90 -6.10 6.75
C GLY A 126 7.03 -6.28 7.75
N MET A 127 8.27 -5.96 7.40
CA MET A 127 9.38 -5.99 8.35
C MET A 127 9.18 -4.96 9.47
N THR A 128 9.58 -5.31 10.68
CA THR A 128 9.60 -4.35 11.80
C THR A 128 10.77 -3.38 11.63
N THR A 129 10.75 -2.26 12.34
CA THR A 129 11.84 -1.29 12.32
C THR A 129 13.16 -1.90 12.80
N GLY A 130 13.12 -2.76 13.83
CA GLY A 130 14.30 -3.50 14.31
C GLY A 130 14.79 -4.55 13.32
N ASP A 131 13.89 -5.30 12.65
CA ASP A 131 14.31 -6.24 11.59
C ASP A 131 14.99 -5.50 10.43
N ILE A 132 14.48 -4.31 10.07
CA ILE A 132 15.08 -3.47 9.02
C ILE A 132 16.46 -2.97 9.45
N GLU A 133 16.62 -2.52 10.69
CA GLU A 133 17.91 -2.13 11.27
C GLU A 133 18.94 -3.26 11.11
N THR A 134 18.58 -4.46 11.59
CA THR A 134 19.44 -5.65 11.49
C THR A 134 19.77 -5.98 10.03
N HIS A 135 18.77 -6.00 9.16
CA HIS A 135 18.94 -6.39 7.76
C HIS A 135 19.78 -5.39 6.95
N ILE A 136 19.64 -4.09 7.21
CA ILE A 136 20.49 -3.04 6.61
C ILE A 136 21.93 -3.19 7.09
N GLN A 137 22.14 -3.49 8.36
CA GLN A 137 23.48 -3.72 8.89
C GLN A 137 24.14 -4.95 8.26
N GLU A 138 23.40 -6.06 8.13
CA GLU A 138 23.93 -7.31 7.55
C GLU A 138 24.26 -7.19 6.05
N ILE A 139 23.40 -6.53 5.26
CA ILE A 139 23.58 -6.48 3.80
C ILE A 139 24.51 -5.34 3.36
N TYR A 140 24.40 -4.18 4.01
CA TYR A 140 25.07 -2.96 3.56
C TYR A 140 26.18 -2.50 4.52
N GLY A 141 26.37 -3.17 5.67
CA GLY A 141 27.34 -2.75 6.67
C GLY A 141 27.06 -1.38 7.29
N ILE A 142 25.83 -0.88 7.18
CA ILE A 142 25.44 0.47 7.63
C ILE A 142 24.64 0.36 8.91
N SER A 143 25.06 1.05 9.95
CA SER A 143 24.29 1.17 11.19
C SER A 143 23.17 2.22 11.02
N VAL A 144 21.92 1.77 11.04
CA VAL A 144 20.73 2.60 11.00
C VAL A 144 19.89 2.28 12.21
N SER A 145 19.71 3.22 13.12
CA SER A 145 18.91 2.96 14.33
C SER A 145 17.42 2.79 14.01
N ASP A 146 16.71 2.04 14.86
CA ASP A 146 15.25 1.87 14.84
C ASP A 146 14.50 3.22 14.73
N SER A 147 14.95 4.22 15.48
CA SER A 147 14.41 5.58 15.43
C SER A 147 14.63 6.27 14.07
N THR A 148 15.74 6.00 13.39
CA THR A 148 15.99 6.52 12.04
C THR A 148 15.08 5.84 11.02
N VAL A 149 14.90 4.52 11.11
CA VAL A 149 13.94 3.78 10.28
C VAL A 149 12.53 4.31 10.50
N SER A 150 12.12 4.56 11.74
CA SER A 150 10.82 5.18 12.05
C SER A 150 10.66 6.53 11.39
N ARG A 151 11.64 7.42 11.52
CA ARG A 151 11.63 8.77 10.90
C ARG A 151 11.56 8.72 9.38
N ILE A 152 12.26 7.77 8.75
CA ILE A 152 12.19 7.60 7.29
C ILE A 152 10.78 7.16 6.87
N THR A 153 10.20 6.19 7.58
CA THR A 153 8.85 5.72 7.29
C THR A 153 7.78 6.78 7.61
N ASP A 154 8.03 7.70 8.54
CA ASP A 154 7.12 8.81 8.88
C ASP A 154 6.96 9.81 7.73
N LYS A 155 7.94 9.92 6.83
CA LYS A 155 7.83 10.74 5.60
C LYS A 155 6.66 10.31 4.70
N ILE A 156 6.15 9.10 4.88
CA ILE A 156 5.01 8.57 4.12
C ILE A 156 3.66 9.10 4.63
N LEU A 157 3.56 9.54 5.88
CA LEU A 157 2.28 9.99 6.46
C LEU A 157 1.61 11.14 5.70
N PRO A 158 2.33 12.23 5.34
CA PRO A 158 1.73 13.29 4.53
C PRO A 158 1.20 12.77 3.19
N VAL A 159 1.98 11.92 2.52
CA VAL A 159 1.61 11.32 1.22
C VAL A 159 0.39 10.40 1.35
N ALA A 160 0.33 9.60 2.42
CA ALA A 160 -0.82 8.74 2.70
C ALA A 160 -2.09 9.55 3.00
N ARG A 161 -1.96 10.68 3.72
CA ARG A 161 -3.08 11.58 4.00
C ARG A 161 -3.56 12.33 2.75
N GLU A 162 -2.65 12.80 1.89
CA GLU A 162 -2.97 13.40 0.60
C GLU A 162 -3.70 12.39 -0.31
N TRP A 163 -3.17 11.18 -0.40
CA TRP A 163 -3.83 10.09 -1.13
C TRP A 163 -5.24 9.83 -0.59
N GLN A 164 -5.41 9.79 0.73
CA GLN A 164 -6.71 9.58 1.37
C GLN A 164 -7.73 10.70 1.06
N GLN A 165 -7.26 11.91 0.76
CA GLN A 165 -8.09 13.08 0.47
C GLN A 165 -8.21 13.37 -1.03
N ARG A 166 -7.57 12.60 -1.91
CA ARG A 166 -7.60 12.84 -3.34
C ARG A 166 -9.03 12.84 -3.90
N PRO A 167 -9.31 13.63 -4.96
CA PRO A 167 -10.57 13.55 -5.69
C PRO A 167 -10.82 12.13 -6.21
N LEU A 168 -12.08 11.74 -6.29
CA LEU A 168 -12.54 10.47 -6.82
C LEU A 168 -13.39 10.71 -8.06
N GLU A 169 -13.67 9.66 -8.83
CA GLU A 169 -14.61 9.74 -9.95
C GLU A 169 -16.03 9.96 -9.42
N SER A 170 -16.89 10.60 -10.24
CA SER A 170 -18.26 10.92 -9.83
C SER A 170 -19.15 9.67 -9.70
N ILE A 171 -18.89 8.62 -10.50
CA ILE A 171 -19.72 7.43 -10.54
C ILE A 171 -18.88 6.16 -10.41
N TYR A 172 -19.34 5.26 -9.56
CA TYR A 172 -18.79 3.92 -9.44
C TYR A 172 -19.87 2.87 -9.72
N ALA A 173 -19.56 1.93 -10.63
CA ALA A 173 -20.45 0.81 -10.96
C ALA A 173 -20.68 -0.10 -9.74
N VAL A 174 -19.60 -0.43 -9.01
CA VAL A 174 -19.67 -1.23 -7.79
C VAL A 174 -18.67 -0.70 -6.76
N VAL A 175 -19.11 -0.60 -5.51
CA VAL A 175 -18.23 -0.31 -4.37
C VAL A 175 -18.30 -1.46 -3.37
N PHE A 176 -17.16 -2.02 -3.01
CA PHE A 176 -17.02 -3.03 -1.97
C PHE A 176 -16.59 -2.36 -0.67
N LEU A 177 -17.31 -2.63 0.41
CA LEU A 177 -17.09 -2.06 1.73
C LEU A 177 -16.91 -3.21 2.74
N ASP A 178 -15.78 -3.22 3.45
CA ASP A 178 -15.45 -4.24 4.44
C ASP A 178 -14.52 -3.67 5.51
N ALA A 179 -14.49 -4.26 6.69
CA ALA A 179 -13.61 -3.86 7.77
C ALA A 179 -12.73 -5.03 8.23
N ILE A 180 -11.47 -4.72 8.47
CA ILE A 180 -10.52 -5.66 9.06
C ILE A 180 -10.01 -5.12 10.39
N HIS A 181 -9.66 -6.01 11.31
CA HIS A 181 -9.30 -5.63 12.66
C HIS A 181 -7.81 -5.84 12.92
N TYR A 182 -7.23 -4.87 13.64
CA TYR A 182 -5.83 -4.88 14.09
C TYR A 182 -5.74 -4.52 15.58
N HIS A 183 -4.64 -4.92 16.21
CA HIS A 183 -4.32 -4.48 17.56
C HIS A 183 -3.38 -3.28 17.51
N VAL A 184 -3.76 -2.22 18.22
CA VAL A 184 -2.98 -0.98 18.29
C VAL A 184 -2.81 -0.60 19.75
N ARG A 185 -1.65 -0.07 20.12
CA ARG A 185 -1.42 0.49 21.45
C ARG A 185 -2.01 1.90 21.51
N SER A 186 -2.94 2.10 22.45
CA SER A 186 -3.57 3.39 22.72
C SER A 186 -3.59 3.60 24.23
N GLU A 187 -3.10 4.74 24.71
CA GLU A 187 -3.06 5.10 26.14
C GLU A 187 -2.49 3.99 27.06
N GLY A 188 -1.42 3.34 26.59
CA GLY A 188 -0.76 2.25 27.33
C GLY A 188 -1.42 0.88 27.24
N GLN A 189 -2.61 0.77 26.65
CA GLN A 189 -3.35 -0.48 26.47
C GLN A 189 -3.34 -0.97 25.04
N ILE A 190 -3.50 -2.27 24.83
CA ILE A 190 -3.67 -2.86 23.51
C ILE A 190 -5.16 -2.96 23.23
N VAL A 191 -5.63 -2.17 22.25
CA VAL A 191 -7.02 -2.14 21.83
C VAL A 191 -7.18 -2.74 20.44
N LYS A 192 -8.34 -3.34 20.18
CA LYS A 192 -8.71 -3.84 18.86
C LYS A 192 -9.39 -2.73 18.09
N LYS A 193 -8.77 -2.26 17.02
CA LYS A 193 -9.32 -1.22 16.13
C LYS A 193 -9.77 -1.80 14.80
N ALA A 194 -10.79 -1.18 14.21
CA ALA A 194 -11.30 -1.53 12.89
C ALA A 194 -10.62 -0.65 11.83
N VAL A 195 -10.19 -1.25 10.73
CA VAL A 195 -9.77 -0.54 9.52
C VAL A 195 -10.84 -0.75 8.46
N TYR A 196 -11.52 0.32 8.13
CA TYR A 196 -12.57 0.38 7.14
C TYR A 196 -11.94 0.57 5.76
N ILE A 197 -12.33 -0.23 4.81
CA ILE A 197 -11.75 -0.26 3.46
C ILE A 197 -12.87 -0.14 2.44
N ALA A 198 -12.68 0.77 1.49
CA ALA A 198 -13.56 0.92 0.34
C ALA A 198 -12.77 0.67 -0.95
N ILE A 199 -13.27 -0.24 -1.79
CA ILE A 199 -12.72 -0.52 -3.12
C ILE A 199 -13.80 -0.27 -4.15
N GLY A 200 -13.55 0.62 -5.12
CA GLY A 200 -14.45 0.92 -6.22
C GLY A 200 -14.05 0.19 -7.50
N VAL A 201 -15.05 -0.11 -8.31
CA VAL A 201 -14.90 -0.44 -9.72
C VAL A 201 -15.61 0.65 -10.50
N ASN A 202 -14.85 1.43 -11.27
CA ASN A 202 -15.40 2.53 -12.06
C ASN A 202 -16.14 2.04 -13.31
N LEU A 203 -16.69 2.96 -14.10
CA LEU A 203 -17.40 2.63 -15.33
C LEU A 203 -16.51 2.02 -16.42
N ASP A 204 -15.19 2.22 -16.36
CA ASP A 204 -14.21 1.56 -17.24
C ASP A 204 -13.85 0.14 -16.80
N GLY A 205 -14.32 -0.34 -15.65
CA GLY A 205 -14.01 -1.64 -15.08
C GLY A 205 -12.67 -1.72 -14.38
N ARG A 206 -12.09 -0.58 -14.05
CA ARG A 206 -10.84 -0.48 -13.30
C ARG A 206 -11.13 -0.46 -11.81
N LYS A 207 -10.32 -1.20 -11.05
CA LYS A 207 -10.39 -1.22 -9.59
C LYS A 207 -9.52 -0.13 -9.00
N ASP A 208 -10.03 0.54 -7.97
CA ASP A 208 -9.27 1.48 -7.16
C ASP A 208 -9.59 1.31 -5.67
N VAL A 209 -8.61 1.52 -4.81
CA VAL A 209 -8.83 1.61 -3.35
C VAL A 209 -9.24 3.04 -3.04
N LEU A 210 -10.51 3.25 -2.74
CA LEU A 210 -11.07 4.58 -2.51
C LEU A 210 -10.59 5.21 -1.21
N GLY A 211 -10.29 4.39 -0.21
CA GLY A 211 -9.75 4.85 1.05
C GLY A 211 -9.62 3.74 2.09
N MET A 212 -8.88 4.06 3.16
CA MET A 212 -8.70 3.23 4.36
C MET A 212 -8.77 4.12 5.60
N TRP A 213 -9.70 3.83 6.52
CA TRP A 213 -9.93 4.64 7.73
C TRP A 213 -9.76 3.78 8.97
N VAL A 214 -8.99 4.27 9.94
CA VAL A 214 -8.81 3.61 11.24
C VAL A 214 -9.84 4.15 12.22
N GLY A 215 -10.63 3.26 12.80
CA GLY A 215 -11.65 3.59 13.80
C GLY A 215 -11.58 2.68 15.01
N GLU A 216 -12.24 3.09 16.12
CA GLU A 216 -12.19 2.34 17.37
C GLU A 216 -12.86 0.96 17.25
N ASN A 217 -14.09 0.93 16.75
CA ASN A 217 -14.89 -0.27 16.57
C ASN A 217 -15.66 -0.21 15.27
N GLU A 218 -15.97 -1.35 14.68
CA GLU A 218 -16.85 -1.41 13.53
C GLU A 218 -18.27 -1.01 13.91
N SER A 219 -18.78 0.06 13.28
CA SER A 219 -20.12 0.60 13.56
C SER A 219 -20.71 1.30 12.34
N ALA A 220 -22.04 1.27 12.22
CA ALA A 220 -22.78 1.99 11.19
C ALA A 220 -22.53 3.50 11.24
N LYS A 221 -22.35 4.07 12.44
CA LYS A 221 -22.00 5.49 12.63
C LYS A 221 -20.67 5.85 11.97
N PHE A 222 -19.65 5.03 12.12
CA PHE A 222 -18.36 5.30 11.49
C PHE A 222 -18.43 5.07 9.98
N TRP A 223 -19.18 4.06 9.51
CA TRP A 223 -19.46 3.88 8.09
C TRP A 223 -20.14 5.11 7.46
N ALA A 224 -21.07 5.75 8.17
CA ALA A 224 -21.65 7.02 7.70
C ALA A 224 -20.56 8.11 7.50
N THR A 225 -19.56 8.17 8.38
CA THR A 225 -18.42 9.09 8.23
C THR A 225 -17.58 8.72 6.99
N VAL A 226 -17.34 7.42 6.76
CA VAL A 226 -16.63 6.93 5.56
C VAL A 226 -17.37 7.30 4.28
N LEU A 227 -18.68 7.04 4.22
CA LEU A 227 -19.53 7.34 3.07
C LEU A 227 -19.57 8.84 2.78
N ASN A 228 -19.72 9.69 3.81
CA ASN A 228 -19.64 11.14 3.67
C ASN A 228 -18.26 11.59 3.18
N SER A 229 -17.18 10.97 3.65
CA SER A 229 -15.82 11.25 3.12
C SER A 229 -15.72 10.93 1.64
N LEU A 230 -16.29 9.82 1.18
CA LEU A 230 -16.33 9.45 -0.24
C LEU A 230 -17.12 10.48 -1.05
N LYS A 231 -18.30 10.90 -0.57
CA LYS A 231 -19.13 11.93 -1.21
C LYS A 231 -18.42 13.27 -1.32
N ASN A 232 -17.77 13.71 -0.24
CA ASN A 232 -17.03 14.98 -0.20
C ASN A 232 -15.81 14.99 -1.14
N ARG A 233 -15.32 13.82 -1.54
CA ARG A 233 -14.23 13.66 -2.48
C ARG A 233 -14.68 13.52 -3.94
N GLY A 234 -15.99 13.71 -4.22
CA GLY A 234 -16.55 13.82 -5.55
C GLY A 234 -17.41 12.66 -6.00
N ILE A 235 -17.62 11.60 -5.20
CA ILE A 235 -18.56 10.55 -5.58
C ILE A 235 -19.99 11.10 -5.46
N GLU A 236 -20.68 11.13 -6.59
CA GLU A 236 -22.09 11.54 -6.68
C GLU A 236 -23.01 10.33 -6.65
N ASP A 237 -22.60 9.22 -7.26
CA ASP A 237 -23.42 8.03 -7.36
C ASP A 237 -22.60 6.71 -7.26
N ILE A 238 -23.26 5.69 -6.69
CA ILE A 238 -22.78 4.30 -6.61
C ILE A 238 -23.93 3.41 -7.06
N PHE A 239 -23.78 2.64 -8.13
CA PHE A 239 -24.86 1.80 -8.59
C PHE A 239 -25.13 0.65 -7.61
N ILE A 240 -24.10 -0.09 -7.22
CA ILE A 240 -24.24 -1.23 -6.30
C ILE A 240 -23.18 -1.15 -5.21
N ALA A 241 -23.60 -1.20 -3.95
CA ALA A 241 -22.73 -1.34 -2.79
C ALA A 241 -22.73 -2.79 -2.28
N CYS A 242 -21.56 -3.43 -2.28
CA CYS A 242 -21.38 -4.77 -1.73
C CYS A 242 -20.83 -4.67 -0.31
N THR A 243 -21.58 -5.15 0.68
CA THR A 243 -21.25 -5.00 2.10
C THR A 243 -21.36 -6.33 2.85
N ASP A 244 -20.86 -6.37 4.08
CA ASP A 244 -21.30 -7.36 5.05
C ASP A 244 -22.62 -6.90 5.70
N ASN A 245 -23.27 -7.82 6.37
CA ASN A 245 -24.57 -7.56 6.97
C ASN A 245 -24.42 -6.92 8.37
N LEU A 246 -23.95 -5.68 8.43
CA LEU A 246 -23.85 -4.91 9.68
C LEU A 246 -25.16 -4.13 9.92
N THR A 247 -25.73 -4.29 11.09
CA THR A 247 -26.99 -3.59 11.47
C THR A 247 -26.86 -2.07 11.34
N GLY A 248 -27.79 -1.46 10.61
CA GLY A 248 -27.84 -0.01 10.36
C GLY A 248 -26.93 0.49 9.24
N PHE A 249 -26.17 -0.39 8.59
CA PHE A 249 -25.29 0.01 7.48
C PHE A 249 -26.10 0.42 6.25
N ASP A 250 -27.16 -0.30 5.93
CA ASP A 250 -28.05 0.00 4.81
C ASP A 250 -28.65 1.41 4.92
N ALA A 251 -29.09 1.77 6.13
CA ALA A 251 -29.61 3.11 6.42
C ALA A 251 -28.53 4.20 6.20
N ALA A 252 -27.28 3.92 6.58
CA ALA A 252 -26.17 4.84 6.37
C ALA A 252 -25.84 5.02 4.88
N ILE A 253 -25.89 3.94 4.09
CA ILE A 253 -25.67 3.99 2.64
C ILE A 253 -26.76 4.83 1.97
N HIS A 254 -28.03 4.52 2.20
CA HIS A 254 -29.16 5.26 1.59
C HIS A 254 -29.24 6.71 2.04
N ALA A 255 -28.81 7.04 3.26
CA ALA A 255 -28.74 8.43 3.70
C ALA A 255 -27.70 9.26 2.91
N THR A 256 -26.64 8.64 2.39
CA THR A 256 -25.58 9.32 1.63
C THR A 256 -25.77 9.18 0.12
N PHE A 257 -26.12 7.98 -0.34
CA PHE A 257 -26.34 7.58 -1.73
C PHE A 257 -27.72 6.91 -1.86
N PRO A 258 -28.80 7.69 -2.01
CA PRO A 258 -30.18 7.18 -1.91
C PRO A 258 -30.56 6.14 -2.98
N GLN A 259 -29.94 6.21 -4.15
CA GLN A 259 -30.26 5.35 -5.30
C GLN A 259 -29.40 4.08 -5.36
N THR A 260 -28.47 3.91 -4.44
CA THR A 260 -27.57 2.76 -4.41
C THR A 260 -28.31 1.48 -4.10
N GLU A 261 -28.16 0.46 -4.92
CA GLU A 261 -28.62 -0.90 -4.59
C GLU A 261 -27.62 -1.59 -3.67
N ILE A 262 -28.11 -2.26 -2.65
CA ILE A 262 -27.28 -2.93 -1.66
C ILE A 262 -27.26 -4.43 -1.92
N GLN A 263 -26.07 -5.01 -1.99
CA GLN A 263 -25.86 -6.46 -2.04
C GLN A 263 -25.08 -6.91 -0.81
N ASN A 264 -25.73 -7.65 0.07
CA ASN A 264 -25.06 -8.27 1.21
C ASN A 264 -24.24 -9.48 0.77
N CYS A 265 -23.05 -9.60 1.30
CA CYS A 265 -22.10 -10.65 0.93
C CYS A 265 -22.61 -12.04 1.33
N ILE A 266 -22.87 -12.90 0.35
CA ILE A 266 -23.30 -14.29 0.56
C ILE A 266 -22.25 -15.08 1.36
N ILE A 267 -20.97 -14.84 1.16
CA ILE A 267 -19.91 -15.55 1.89
C ILE A 267 -19.92 -15.20 3.38
N HIS A 268 -20.16 -13.92 3.75
CA HIS A 268 -20.32 -13.51 5.13
C HIS A 268 -21.57 -14.14 5.77
N GLN A 269 -22.68 -14.19 5.06
CA GLN A 269 -23.91 -14.87 5.50
C GLN A 269 -23.67 -16.38 5.74
N LEU A 270 -22.96 -17.05 4.84
CA LEU A 270 -22.59 -18.45 4.99
C LEU A 270 -21.66 -18.70 6.19
N ARG A 271 -20.66 -17.84 6.39
CA ARG A 271 -19.77 -17.91 7.56
C ARG A 271 -20.53 -17.71 8.85
N ASN A 272 -21.48 -16.78 8.88
CA ASN A 272 -22.34 -16.59 10.04
C ASN A 272 -23.22 -17.81 10.30
N SER A 273 -23.81 -18.38 9.26
CA SER A 273 -24.59 -19.62 9.36
C SER A 273 -23.77 -20.79 9.94
N SER A 274 -22.53 -20.96 9.46
CA SER A 274 -21.67 -22.08 9.87
C SER A 274 -21.26 -22.04 11.36
N LYS A 275 -21.26 -20.88 12.02
CA LYS A 275 -20.89 -20.72 13.44
C LYS A 275 -21.79 -21.49 14.40
N TYR A 276 -23.01 -21.77 14.00
CA TYR A 276 -24.03 -22.42 14.83
C TYR A 276 -24.18 -23.91 14.55
N VAL A 277 -23.40 -24.46 13.62
CA VAL A 277 -23.57 -25.81 13.08
C VAL A 277 -22.53 -26.77 13.66
N SER A 278 -22.97 -27.93 14.13
CA SER A 278 -22.05 -29.00 14.52
C SER A 278 -21.23 -29.49 13.32
N TYR A 279 -19.98 -29.90 13.56
CA TYR A 279 -19.10 -30.41 12.51
C TYR A 279 -19.72 -31.56 11.69
N LYS A 280 -20.51 -32.40 12.36
CA LYS A 280 -21.23 -33.54 11.76
C LYS A 280 -22.20 -33.11 10.65
N ASP A 281 -22.90 -31.98 10.83
CA ASP A 281 -23.94 -31.52 9.92
C ASP A 281 -23.44 -30.51 8.91
N LEU A 282 -22.26 -29.90 9.17
CA LEU A 282 -21.76 -28.74 8.44
C LEU A 282 -21.70 -28.98 6.92
N LYS A 283 -21.19 -30.13 6.47
CA LYS A 283 -21.05 -30.44 5.04
C LYS A 283 -22.41 -30.52 4.35
N ALA A 284 -23.38 -31.19 4.96
CA ALA A 284 -24.71 -31.37 4.38
C ALA A 284 -25.48 -30.04 4.37
N LEU A 285 -25.45 -29.29 5.48
CA LEU A 285 -26.11 -27.99 5.60
C LEU A 285 -25.54 -26.97 4.60
N MET A 286 -24.22 -26.92 4.44
CA MET A 286 -23.61 -26.01 3.45
C MET A 286 -23.93 -26.41 2.01
N ALA A 287 -24.16 -27.69 1.72
CA ALA A 287 -24.62 -28.13 0.40
C ALA A 287 -26.07 -27.67 0.13
N ASP A 288 -26.95 -27.74 1.13
CA ASP A 288 -28.32 -27.24 0.99
C ASP A 288 -28.37 -25.71 0.85
N LEU A 289 -27.57 -24.96 1.64
CA LEU A 289 -27.44 -23.50 1.46
C LEU A 289 -26.88 -23.14 0.08
N LYS A 290 -26.01 -23.99 -0.52
CA LYS A 290 -25.52 -23.78 -1.88
C LYS A 290 -26.66 -23.77 -2.90
N ALA A 291 -27.68 -24.61 -2.74
CA ALA A 291 -28.83 -24.62 -3.60
C ALA A 291 -29.59 -23.27 -3.61
N VAL A 292 -29.62 -22.59 -2.44
CA VAL A 292 -30.25 -21.27 -2.30
C VAL A 292 -29.52 -20.22 -3.14
N TYR A 293 -28.23 -20.00 -2.90
CA TYR A 293 -27.52 -18.89 -3.57
C TYR A 293 -27.00 -19.21 -5.00
N ALA A 294 -27.02 -20.48 -5.41
CA ALA A 294 -26.69 -20.89 -6.76
C ALA A 294 -27.92 -21.12 -7.66
N ALA A 295 -29.10 -20.77 -7.18
CA ALA A 295 -30.34 -20.88 -7.94
C ALA A 295 -30.31 -20.01 -9.21
N VAL A 296 -31.12 -20.39 -10.20
CA VAL A 296 -31.18 -19.68 -11.48
C VAL A 296 -31.85 -18.32 -11.35
N ASP A 297 -32.83 -18.20 -10.47
CA ASP A 297 -33.58 -17.00 -10.15
C ASP A 297 -33.99 -16.94 -8.68
N GLU A 298 -34.62 -15.85 -8.29
CA GLU A 298 -35.04 -15.60 -6.91
C GLU A 298 -36.10 -16.58 -6.43
N GLN A 299 -37.05 -16.97 -7.30
CA GLN A 299 -38.11 -17.92 -6.91
C GLN A 299 -37.53 -19.30 -6.59
N ALA A 300 -36.67 -19.82 -7.45
CA ALA A 300 -35.97 -21.10 -7.19
C ALA A 300 -35.09 -21.04 -5.94
N ALA A 301 -34.53 -19.85 -5.61
CA ALA A 301 -33.79 -19.65 -4.37
C ALA A 301 -34.67 -19.70 -3.14
N LEU A 302 -35.86 -19.10 -3.20
CA LEU A 302 -36.85 -19.15 -2.12
C LEU A 302 -37.36 -20.58 -1.90
N ASP A 303 -37.67 -21.32 -2.98
CA ASP A 303 -38.08 -22.73 -2.88
C ASP A 303 -36.98 -23.59 -2.24
N ALA A 304 -35.72 -23.33 -2.58
CA ALA A 304 -34.58 -24.00 -1.94
C ALA A 304 -34.42 -23.62 -0.45
N LEU A 305 -34.75 -22.37 -0.08
CA LEU A 305 -34.72 -21.92 1.30
C LEU A 305 -35.87 -22.54 2.11
N ASP A 306 -37.06 -22.70 1.52
CA ASP A 306 -38.17 -23.43 2.16
C ASP A 306 -37.80 -24.91 2.44
N ALA A 307 -37.20 -25.58 1.47
CA ALA A 307 -36.68 -26.94 1.65
C ALA A 307 -35.56 -27.03 2.72
N PHE A 308 -34.73 -25.99 2.79
CA PHE A 308 -33.73 -25.85 3.84
C PHE A 308 -34.38 -25.74 5.23
N GLU A 309 -35.41 -24.93 5.38
CA GLU A 309 -36.18 -24.74 6.63
C GLU A 309 -36.80 -26.05 7.08
N GLU A 310 -37.53 -26.75 6.22
CA GLU A 310 -38.14 -28.06 6.52
C GLU A 310 -37.14 -29.06 7.09
N ARG A 311 -35.93 -29.07 6.53
CA ARG A 311 -34.90 -30.03 6.92
C ARG A 311 -34.16 -29.65 8.20
N TRP A 312 -33.87 -28.36 8.40
CA TRP A 312 -32.86 -27.94 9.37
C TRP A 312 -33.45 -27.13 10.57
N ASP A 313 -34.63 -26.53 10.48
CA ASP A 313 -35.13 -25.60 11.48
C ASP A 313 -35.37 -26.22 12.83
N LYS A 314 -35.73 -27.52 12.89
CA LYS A 314 -35.82 -28.24 14.16
C LYS A 314 -34.50 -28.23 14.94
N LYS A 315 -33.37 -28.07 14.27
CA LYS A 315 -32.05 -28.11 14.88
C LYS A 315 -31.35 -26.77 14.88
N TYR A 316 -31.49 -25.99 13.81
CA TYR A 316 -30.77 -24.74 13.58
C TYR A 316 -31.68 -23.59 13.10
N PRO A 317 -32.76 -23.24 13.80
CA PRO A 317 -33.77 -22.27 13.33
C PRO A 317 -33.23 -20.86 13.10
N LYS A 318 -32.15 -20.49 13.78
CA LYS A 318 -31.53 -19.17 13.62
C LYS A 318 -30.91 -18.93 12.23
N ILE A 319 -30.61 -19.99 11.48
CA ILE A 319 -29.98 -19.87 10.17
C ILE A 319 -31.00 -19.37 9.15
N SER A 320 -32.12 -20.10 8.99
CA SER A 320 -33.21 -19.71 8.08
C SER A 320 -33.78 -18.34 8.43
N GLN A 321 -34.02 -18.09 9.74
CA GLN A 321 -34.47 -16.79 10.24
C GLN A 321 -33.51 -15.65 9.80
N SER A 322 -32.20 -15.87 9.91
CA SER A 322 -31.21 -14.90 9.48
C SER A 322 -31.21 -14.68 7.96
N TRP A 323 -31.37 -15.75 7.17
CA TRP A 323 -31.47 -15.64 5.72
C TRP A 323 -32.75 -14.88 5.31
N ARG A 324 -33.90 -15.20 5.92
CA ARG A 324 -35.17 -14.48 5.67
C ARG A 324 -35.11 -13.02 6.05
N ALA A 325 -34.59 -12.72 7.25
CA ALA A 325 -34.48 -11.34 7.73
C ALA A 325 -33.62 -10.44 6.81
N ASN A 326 -32.62 -11.02 6.15
CA ASN A 326 -31.69 -10.31 5.28
C ASN A 326 -31.98 -10.51 3.79
N TRP A 327 -33.07 -11.20 3.44
CA TRP A 327 -33.35 -11.64 2.08
C TRP A 327 -33.32 -10.52 1.07
N ALA A 328 -33.94 -9.39 1.36
CA ALA A 328 -34.03 -8.26 0.46
C ALA A 328 -32.68 -7.81 -0.11
N ASN A 329 -31.63 -7.80 0.75
CA ASN A 329 -30.27 -7.40 0.35
C ASN A 329 -29.39 -8.59 -0.04
N LEU A 330 -29.75 -9.80 0.37
CA LEU A 330 -29.06 -11.02 -0.08
C LEU A 330 -29.46 -11.41 -1.50
N SER A 331 -30.73 -11.18 -1.88
CA SER A 331 -31.28 -11.58 -3.18
C SER A 331 -31.07 -10.54 -4.29
N THR A 332 -30.51 -9.36 -3.99
CA THR A 332 -30.33 -8.27 -4.96
C THR A 332 -29.64 -8.73 -6.25
N PHE A 333 -28.64 -9.63 -6.14
CA PHE A 333 -27.91 -10.11 -7.31
C PHE A 333 -28.78 -10.92 -8.29
N PHE A 334 -29.91 -11.48 -7.88
CA PHE A 334 -30.81 -12.22 -8.78
C PHE A 334 -31.46 -11.31 -9.82
N LYS A 335 -31.56 -10.01 -9.58
CA LYS A 335 -32.07 -9.03 -10.55
C LYS A 335 -31.21 -8.93 -11.82
N TYR A 336 -29.93 -9.33 -11.75
CA TYR A 336 -28.95 -9.06 -12.80
C TYR A 336 -28.57 -10.32 -13.60
N PRO A 337 -28.04 -10.15 -14.82
CA PRO A 337 -27.45 -11.23 -15.61
C PRO A 337 -26.23 -11.83 -14.92
N GLN A 338 -25.85 -13.03 -15.37
CA GLN A 338 -24.84 -13.87 -14.71
C GLN A 338 -23.48 -13.18 -14.55
N GLU A 339 -23.07 -12.35 -15.51
CA GLU A 339 -21.78 -11.63 -15.48
C GLU A 339 -21.75 -10.58 -14.36
N VAL A 340 -22.83 -9.82 -14.21
CA VAL A 340 -22.99 -8.86 -13.11
C VAL A 340 -23.14 -9.59 -11.78
N ARG A 341 -23.95 -10.68 -11.72
CA ARG A 341 -24.06 -11.51 -10.51
C ARG A 341 -22.70 -11.95 -9.99
N ARG A 342 -21.83 -12.47 -10.87
CA ARG A 342 -20.46 -12.92 -10.52
C ARG A 342 -19.59 -11.80 -9.98
N LEU A 343 -19.87 -10.56 -10.32
CA LEU A 343 -19.14 -9.42 -9.81
C LEU A 343 -19.53 -9.09 -8.36
N ILE A 344 -20.83 -9.18 -8.05
CA ILE A 344 -21.41 -8.58 -6.83
C ILE A 344 -21.80 -9.57 -5.73
N TYR A 345 -22.15 -10.82 -6.05
CA TYR A 345 -22.65 -11.77 -5.04
C TYR A 345 -21.58 -12.19 -4.01
N THR A 346 -20.29 -11.94 -4.32
CA THR A 346 -19.19 -12.17 -3.40
C THR A 346 -18.31 -10.93 -3.26
N THR A 347 -17.78 -10.72 -2.09
CA THR A 347 -16.78 -9.68 -1.82
C THR A 347 -15.34 -10.15 -2.14
N ASN A 348 -15.16 -11.08 -3.08
CA ASN A 348 -13.85 -11.64 -3.42
C ASN A 348 -12.81 -10.57 -3.77
N ALA A 349 -13.23 -9.44 -4.35
CA ALA A 349 -12.33 -8.34 -4.70
C ALA A 349 -11.68 -7.75 -3.43
N ILE A 350 -12.50 -7.40 -2.43
CA ILE A 350 -12.01 -6.83 -1.18
C ILE A 350 -11.42 -7.90 -0.25
N GLU A 351 -11.98 -9.12 -0.22
CA GLU A 351 -11.40 -10.22 0.56
C GLU A 351 -9.99 -10.60 0.09
N GLY A 352 -9.76 -10.62 -1.24
CA GLY A 352 -8.45 -10.84 -1.83
C GLY A 352 -7.44 -9.75 -1.44
N PHE A 353 -7.88 -8.50 -1.42
CA PHE A 353 -7.09 -7.38 -0.97
C PHE A 353 -6.79 -7.48 0.55
N ASN A 354 -7.79 -7.71 1.37
CA ASN A 354 -7.67 -7.89 2.82
C ASN A 354 -6.71 -9.04 3.18
N ARG A 355 -6.76 -10.15 2.44
CA ARG A 355 -5.84 -11.26 2.62
C ARG A 355 -4.39 -10.85 2.33
N GLN A 356 -4.16 -10.04 1.30
CA GLN A 356 -2.82 -9.54 0.97
C GLN A 356 -2.33 -8.55 2.04
N LEU A 357 -3.18 -7.64 2.53
CA LEU A 357 -2.85 -6.77 3.67
C LEU A 357 -2.48 -7.58 4.92
N ARG A 358 -3.30 -8.59 5.27
CA ARG A 358 -3.01 -9.47 6.41
C ARG A 358 -1.71 -10.25 6.25
N LYS A 359 -1.33 -10.64 5.04
CA LYS A 359 -0.04 -11.31 4.77
C LYS A 359 1.12 -10.40 5.14
N VAL A 360 1.06 -9.12 4.77
CA VAL A 360 2.08 -8.12 5.08
C VAL A 360 2.11 -7.79 6.58
N THR A 361 0.95 -7.65 7.20
CA THR A 361 0.84 -7.24 8.61
C THR A 361 1.01 -8.40 9.61
N LYS A 362 1.08 -9.66 9.13
CA LYS A 362 1.14 -10.86 9.99
C LYS A 362 2.32 -10.86 10.98
N ALA A 363 3.46 -10.29 10.58
CA ALA A 363 4.65 -10.20 11.42
C ALA A 363 4.47 -9.23 12.61
N LYS A 364 3.49 -8.31 12.53
CA LYS A 364 3.20 -7.32 13.58
C LYS A 364 1.91 -7.68 14.30
N SER A 365 2.04 -8.26 15.48
CA SER A 365 0.88 -8.59 16.32
C SER A 365 0.20 -7.35 16.89
N VAL A 366 0.95 -6.28 17.18
CA VAL A 366 0.47 -5.00 17.73
C VAL A 366 1.19 -3.85 17.05
N PHE A 367 0.44 -2.83 16.65
CA PHE A 367 1.00 -1.58 16.12
C PHE A 367 1.21 -0.56 17.26
N PRO A 368 2.32 0.19 17.26
CA PRO A 368 2.58 1.19 18.30
C PRO A 368 1.56 2.33 18.33
N THR A 369 1.08 2.76 17.15
CA THR A 369 0.12 3.86 16.97
C THR A 369 -0.75 3.64 15.74
N ASP A 370 -1.86 4.39 15.63
CA ASP A 370 -2.71 4.42 14.42
C ASP A 370 -1.92 4.87 13.19
N ASP A 371 -1.02 5.84 13.32
CA ASP A 371 -0.16 6.30 12.24
C ASP A 371 0.80 5.21 11.77
N SER A 372 1.34 4.38 12.67
CA SER A 372 2.17 3.22 12.30
C SER A 372 1.38 2.18 11.51
N LEU A 373 0.12 1.95 11.89
CA LEU A 373 -0.79 1.09 11.16
C LEU A 373 -1.10 1.68 9.78
N LEU A 374 -1.47 2.97 9.70
CA LEU A 374 -1.80 3.66 8.45
C LEU A 374 -0.64 3.64 7.45
N LYS A 375 0.58 3.96 7.91
CA LYS A 375 1.80 3.90 7.06
C LYS A 375 1.98 2.53 6.42
N MET A 376 1.89 1.47 7.23
CA MET A 376 2.08 0.11 6.73
C MET A 376 0.97 -0.29 5.75
N LEU A 377 -0.28 0.02 6.07
CA LEU A 377 -1.41 -0.28 5.19
C LEU A 377 -1.30 0.47 3.86
N TYR A 378 -0.92 1.76 3.90
CA TYR A 378 -0.73 2.56 2.70
C TYR A 378 0.37 2.00 1.79
N LEU A 379 1.54 1.69 2.34
CA LEU A 379 2.65 1.12 1.56
C LEU A 379 2.31 -0.28 1.02
N ALA A 380 1.66 -1.11 1.82
CA ALA A 380 1.19 -2.43 1.39
C ALA A 380 0.15 -2.30 0.27
N MET A 381 -0.80 -1.38 0.39
CA MET A 381 -1.80 -1.07 -0.64
C MET A 381 -1.13 -0.64 -1.94
N MET A 382 -0.16 0.27 -1.88
CA MET A 382 0.59 0.71 -3.07
C MET A 382 1.30 -0.45 -3.78
N ASP A 383 1.87 -1.39 -3.05
CA ASP A 383 2.52 -2.57 -3.64
C ASP A 383 1.50 -3.57 -4.23
N ILE A 384 0.38 -3.76 -3.57
CA ILE A 384 -0.72 -4.63 -4.04
C ILE A 384 -1.34 -4.08 -5.32
N THR A 385 -1.63 -2.77 -5.35
CA THR A 385 -2.35 -2.11 -6.45
C THR A 385 -1.50 -1.91 -7.71
N LYS A 386 -0.18 -1.98 -7.61
CA LYS A 386 0.70 -2.04 -8.80
C LYS A 386 0.32 -3.13 -9.80
N LYS A 387 -0.33 -4.19 -9.33
CA LYS A 387 -0.81 -5.31 -10.17
C LYS A 387 -2.18 -5.07 -10.79
N TRP A 388 -2.87 -4.00 -10.43
CA TRP A 388 -4.20 -3.65 -10.93
C TRP A 388 -4.08 -2.80 -12.20
N THR A 389 -3.40 -3.29 -13.23
CA THR A 389 -3.03 -2.53 -14.42
C THR A 389 -4.08 -2.55 -15.53
N GLY A 390 -5.10 -3.40 -15.41
CA GLY A 390 -6.10 -3.60 -16.46
C GLY A 390 -7.53 -3.53 -15.94
N ARG A 391 -8.47 -3.44 -16.91
CA ARG A 391 -9.89 -3.63 -16.65
C ARG A 391 -10.22 -5.12 -16.47
N ARG A 392 -11.35 -5.42 -15.84
CA ARG A 392 -11.89 -6.77 -15.74
C ARG A 392 -12.10 -7.37 -17.13
N GLN A 393 -11.84 -8.68 -17.29
CA GLN A 393 -11.86 -9.37 -18.57
C GLN A 393 -13.20 -9.20 -19.33
N ASP A 394 -14.35 -9.41 -18.69
CA ASP A 394 -15.67 -9.37 -19.32
C ASP A 394 -16.35 -7.99 -19.17
N TRP A 395 -15.55 -6.92 -18.98
CA TRP A 395 -16.12 -5.62 -18.60
C TRP A 395 -17.04 -5.01 -19.64
N SER A 396 -16.76 -5.14 -20.92
CA SER A 396 -17.61 -4.57 -21.98
C SER A 396 -19.05 -5.14 -21.93
N LEU A 397 -19.17 -6.45 -21.62
CA LEU A 397 -20.47 -7.09 -21.45
C LEU A 397 -21.16 -6.63 -20.15
N ILE A 398 -20.43 -6.60 -19.06
CA ILE A 398 -20.94 -6.10 -17.76
C ILE A 398 -21.42 -4.66 -17.90
N HIS A 399 -20.63 -3.79 -18.53
CA HIS A 399 -20.99 -2.39 -18.76
C HIS A 399 -22.26 -2.24 -19.59
N ALA A 400 -22.38 -2.98 -20.70
CA ALA A 400 -23.57 -2.97 -21.53
C ALA A 400 -24.82 -3.43 -20.77
N GLN A 401 -24.69 -4.45 -19.92
CA GLN A 401 -25.78 -4.90 -19.05
C GLN A 401 -26.14 -3.85 -17.99
N MET A 402 -25.14 -3.26 -17.33
CA MET A 402 -25.38 -2.19 -16.35
C MET A 402 -26.04 -0.96 -16.99
N ALA A 403 -25.69 -0.60 -18.23
CA ALA A 403 -26.31 0.49 -18.97
C ALA A 403 -27.83 0.29 -19.20
N ILE A 404 -28.28 -0.96 -19.23
CA ILE A 404 -29.74 -1.27 -19.32
C ILE A 404 -30.40 -1.06 -17.94
N TYR A 405 -29.80 -1.58 -16.88
CA TYR A 405 -30.39 -1.53 -15.53
C TYR A 405 -30.31 -0.15 -14.86
N PHE A 406 -29.31 0.64 -15.22
CA PHE A 406 -29.04 1.97 -14.67
C PHE A 406 -29.05 3.07 -15.74
N ALA A 407 -29.92 2.92 -16.79
CA ALA A 407 -29.92 3.79 -17.97
C ALA A 407 -30.00 5.29 -17.62
N GLU A 408 -30.87 5.65 -16.66
CA GLU A 408 -31.08 7.06 -16.24
C GLU A 408 -29.91 7.62 -15.39
N ARG A 409 -28.97 6.77 -14.97
CA ARG A 409 -27.85 7.09 -14.08
C ARG A 409 -26.49 6.98 -14.78
N MET A 410 -26.49 6.51 -16.04
CA MET A 410 -25.28 6.48 -16.85
C MET A 410 -24.96 7.89 -17.36
N PRO A 411 -23.67 8.30 -17.34
CA PRO A 411 -23.28 9.54 -18.01
C PRO A 411 -23.50 9.44 -19.52
N GLU A 412 -23.86 10.58 -20.14
CA GLU A 412 -24.02 10.71 -21.60
C GLU A 412 -22.72 10.41 -22.36
#